data_25b891a462efd5066ccb3bfc15933585
#
_entry.id   25b891a462efd5066ccb3bfc15933585
#
_cell.length_a   1.000
_cell.length_b   1.000
_cell.length_c   1.000
_cell.angle_alpha   90.00
_cell.angle_beta   90.00
_cell.angle_gamma   90.00
#
_symmetry.space_group_name_H-M   'P 1'
#
loop_
_entity.id
_entity.type
_entity.pdbx_description
1 polymer ?
#
loop_
_entity_poly.entity_id
_entity_poly.type
_entity_poly.pdbx_seq_one_letter_code
_entity_poly.pdbx_strand_id
1 'polypeptide(L)'
;MAFNDIDYCMKVRALGKLVVYAPYACLYHYESKSRGLEDTPEKVARFNREVAIFHRKWPDILKNGDPYYNPNLTLRKSNFALRDLLKEKIGEPYDLSVYDAYAPEEKEGK
;
A
#
# COMPACT_ATOMS: atom_id res chain seq x y z
N MET A 1 -4.04 9.68 -8.40
CA MET A 1 -3.40 8.34 -8.36
C MET A 1 -3.21 7.92 -6.91
N ALA A 2 -3.70 6.75 -6.57
CA ALA A 2 -3.49 6.22 -5.23
C ALA A 2 -2.04 5.76 -5.05
N PHE A 3 -1.54 5.78 -3.82
CA PHE A 3 -0.20 5.31 -3.44
C PHE A 3 0.98 6.11 -4.00
N ASN A 4 0.76 7.28 -4.60
CA ASN A 4 1.84 8.09 -5.14
C ASN A 4 2.85 8.52 -4.06
N ASP A 5 2.37 8.87 -2.87
CA ASP A 5 3.18 9.24 -1.73
C ASP A 5 4.00 8.05 -1.20
N ILE A 6 3.38 6.88 -1.08
CA ILE A 6 4.04 5.65 -0.65
C ILE A 6 5.06 5.20 -1.70
N ASP A 7 4.71 5.24 -2.98
CA ASP A 7 5.63 4.93 -4.08
C ASP A 7 6.86 5.82 -4.06
N TYR A 8 6.68 7.11 -3.82
CA TYR A 8 7.78 8.06 -3.67
C TYR A 8 8.70 7.65 -2.51
N CYS A 9 8.14 7.31 -1.36
CA CYS A 9 8.93 6.86 -0.20
C CYS A 9 9.71 5.59 -0.51
N MET A 10 9.12 4.64 -1.22
CA MET A 10 9.80 3.41 -1.61
C MET A 10 10.95 3.66 -2.58
N LYS A 11 10.79 4.60 -3.52
CA LYS A 11 11.87 5.02 -4.42
C LYS A 11 13.03 5.65 -3.67
N VAL A 12 12.74 6.50 -2.69
CA VAL A 12 13.76 7.11 -1.82
C VAL A 12 14.53 6.04 -1.07
N ARG A 13 13.84 5.05 -0.51
CA ARG A 13 14.47 3.93 0.18
C ARG A 13 15.32 3.07 -0.75
N ALA A 14 14.85 2.84 -1.97
CA ALA A 14 15.61 2.08 -2.99
C ALA A 14 16.92 2.76 -3.36
N LEU A 15 17.02 4.08 -3.23
CA LEU A 15 18.26 4.84 -3.42
C LEU A 15 19.18 4.81 -2.19
N GLY A 16 18.83 4.05 -1.15
CA GLY A 16 19.61 3.98 0.08
C GLY A 16 19.41 5.17 1.02
N LYS A 17 18.39 6.00 0.78
CA LYS A 17 18.08 7.16 1.62
C LYS A 17 17.04 6.80 2.67
N LEU A 18 16.93 7.63 3.71
CA LEU A 18 15.97 7.45 4.79
C LEU A 18 14.69 8.25 4.52
N VAL A 19 13.57 7.72 4.98
CA VAL A 19 12.32 8.45 5.10
C VAL A 19 12.08 8.67 6.59
N VAL A 20 12.01 9.93 7.01
CA VAL A 20 12.02 10.29 8.43
C VAL A 20 10.72 11.02 8.78
N TYR A 21 10.10 10.63 9.88
CA TYR A 21 8.98 11.35 10.45
C TYR A 21 9.50 12.59 11.19
N ALA A 22 9.06 13.77 10.76
CA ALA A 22 9.45 15.06 11.36
C ALA A 22 8.23 15.69 12.05
N PRO A 23 8.05 15.47 13.36
CA PRO A 23 6.82 15.89 14.05
C PRO A 23 6.64 17.44 14.13
N TYR A 24 7.72 18.19 13.91
CA TYR A 24 7.68 19.65 13.89
C TYR A 24 7.23 20.23 12.54
N ALA A 25 7.27 19.41 11.46
CA ALA A 25 6.76 19.81 10.15
C ALA A 25 5.25 19.57 10.14
N CYS A 26 4.48 20.65 10.06
CA CYS A 26 3.03 20.56 10.11
C CYS A 26 2.41 21.25 8.89
N LEU A 27 1.63 20.48 8.14
CA LEU A 27 0.93 20.96 6.95
C LEU A 27 -0.51 20.48 6.98
N TYR A 28 -1.39 21.24 6.32
CA TYR A 28 -2.76 20.79 6.13
C TYR A 28 -2.83 19.83 4.95
N HIS A 29 -3.55 18.71 5.14
CA HIS A 29 -3.81 17.73 4.09
C HIS A 29 -5.30 17.68 3.79
N TYR A 30 -5.70 18.21 2.63
CA TYR A 30 -7.10 18.28 2.21
C TYR A 30 -7.48 16.99 1.48
N GLU A 31 -7.67 15.91 2.22
CA GLU A 31 -8.03 14.61 1.65
C GLU A 31 -9.37 14.67 0.92
N SER A 32 -9.47 13.93 -0.19
CA SER A 32 -10.68 13.77 -1.01
C SER A 32 -11.26 15.06 -1.58
N LYS A 33 -10.58 16.20 -1.41
CA LYS A 33 -11.09 17.49 -1.84
C LYS A 33 -11.04 17.67 -3.37
N SER A 34 -9.97 17.18 -4.01
CA SER A 34 -9.79 17.27 -5.46
C SER A 34 -10.24 16.01 -6.21
N ARG A 35 -10.30 14.86 -5.52
CA ARG A 35 -10.60 13.56 -6.13
C ARG A 35 -11.99 13.05 -5.81
N GLY A 36 -12.62 13.53 -4.73
CA GLY A 36 -13.86 13.02 -4.21
C GLY A 36 -13.71 11.64 -3.54
N LEU A 37 -14.82 11.04 -3.19
CA LEU A 37 -14.84 9.71 -2.55
C LEU A 37 -14.67 8.61 -3.60
N GLU A 38 -14.01 7.51 -3.21
CA GLU A 38 -13.78 6.33 -4.05
C GLU A 38 -14.97 5.35 -3.95
N ASP A 39 -16.17 5.83 -4.28
CA ASP A 39 -17.44 5.11 -4.06
C ASP A 39 -18.18 4.70 -5.34
N THR A 40 -17.72 5.10 -6.52
CA THR A 40 -18.31 4.69 -7.79
C THR A 40 -17.65 3.42 -8.34
N PRO A 41 -18.36 2.58 -9.14
CA PRO A 41 -17.76 1.40 -9.75
C PRO A 41 -16.50 1.69 -10.56
N GLU A 42 -16.46 2.81 -11.30
CA GLU A 42 -15.29 3.20 -12.07
C GLU A 42 -14.11 3.56 -11.18
N LYS A 43 -14.36 4.27 -10.08
CA LYS A 43 -13.33 4.65 -9.11
C LYS A 43 -12.80 3.43 -8.36
N VAL A 44 -13.67 2.49 -7.99
CA VAL A 44 -13.26 1.24 -7.36
C VAL A 44 -12.40 0.41 -8.31
N ALA A 45 -12.79 0.29 -9.58
CA ALA A 45 -12.01 -0.44 -10.59
C ALA A 45 -10.63 0.20 -10.80
N ARG A 46 -10.57 1.53 -10.84
CA ARG A 46 -9.31 2.27 -10.93
C ARG A 46 -8.43 2.02 -9.70
N PHE A 47 -9.00 2.09 -8.52
CA PHE A 47 -8.27 1.82 -7.27
C PHE A 47 -7.69 0.40 -7.25
N ASN A 48 -8.49 -0.60 -7.61
CA ASN A 48 -8.03 -1.99 -7.67
C ASN A 48 -6.89 -2.17 -8.65
N ARG A 49 -6.94 -1.49 -9.80
CA ARG A 49 -5.87 -1.50 -10.79
C ARG A 49 -4.60 -0.85 -10.24
N GLU A 50 -4.73 0.27 -9.54
CA GLU A 50 -3.59 0.96 -8.94
C GLU A 50 -2.94 0.11 -7.83
N VAL A 51 -3.73 -0.63 -7.04
CA VAL A 51 -3.20 -1.60 -6.06
C VAL A 51 -2.40 -2.69 -6.78
N ALA A 52 -2.93 -3.24 -7.88
CA ALA A 52 -2.25 -4.27 -8.65
C ALA A 52 -0.92 -3.79 -9.23
N ILE A 53 -0.90 -2.57 -9.78
CA ILE A 53 0.32 -1.96 -10.30
C ILE A 53 1.34 -1.76 -9.19
N PHE A 54 0.92 -1.26 -8.04
CA PHE A 54 1.78 -1.05 -6.89
C PHE A 54 2.37 -2.36 -6.38
N HIS A 55 1.56 -3.41 -6.27
CA HIS A 55 2.01 -4.74 -5.86
C HIS A 55 3.06 -5.31 -6.84
N ARG A 56 2.81 -5.15 -8.15
CA ARG A 56 3.74 -5.62 -9.19
C ARG A 56 5.07 -4.87 -9.13
N LYS A 57 5.03 -3.58 -8.80
CA LYS A 57 6.22 -2.72 -8.74
C LYS A 57 7.09 -3.00 -7.52
N TRP A 58 6.49 -3.33 -6.38
CA TRP A 58 7.17 -3.49 -5.09
C TRP A 58 6.90 -4.84 -4.42
N PRO A 59 7.07 -5.98 -5.15
CA PRO A 59 6.67 -7.29 -4.61
C PRO A 59 7.50 -7.72 -3.40
N ASP A 60 8.80 -7.45 -3.38
CA ASP A 60 9.69 -7.90 -2.31
C ASP A 60 9.43 -7.14 -1.02
N ILE A 61 9.25 -5.83 -1.09
CA ILE A 61 8.96 -5.00 0.08
C ILE A 61 7.62 -5.41 0.70
N LEU A 62 6.61 -5.63 -0.13
CA LEU A 62 5.29 -6.02 0.35
C LEU A 62 5.27 -7.43 0.93
N LYS A 63 6.05 -8.34 0.36
CA LYS A 63 6.22 -9.70 0.86
C LYS A 63 6.93 -9.74 2.22
N ASN A 64 7.97 -8.93 2.38
CA ASN A 64 8.77 -8.90 3.59
C ASN A 64 8.12 -8.10 4.72
N GLY A 65 7.14 -7.25 4.38
CA GLY A 65 6.44 -6.41 5.34
C GLY A 65 7.23 -5.18 5.78
N ASP A 66 6.57 -4.37 6.62
CA ASP A 66 7.15 -3.15 7.17
C ASP A 66 7.94 -3.50 8.44
N PRO A 67 9.27 -3.26 8.47
CA PRO A 67 10.08 -3.56 9.65
C PRO A 67 9.73 -2.70 10.86
N TYR A 68 9.02 -1.59 10.67
CA TYR A 68 8.62 -0.68 11.75
C TYR A 68 7.22 -0.93 12.26
N TYR A 69 6.47 -1.84 11.64
CA TYR A 69 5.11 -2.18 12.09
C TYR A 69 5.16 -3.39 13.01
N ASN A 70 4.47 -3.29 14.15
CA ASN A 70 4.48 -4.36 15.15
C ASN A 70 3.89 -5.65 14.57
N PRO A 71 4.65 -6.77 14.56
CA PRO A 71 4.21 -8.02 13.94
C PRO A 71 3.01 -8.68 14.65
N ASN A 72 2.68 -8.28 15.86
CA ASN A 72 1.52 -8.78 16.59
C ASN A 72 0.21 -8.11 16.19
N LEU A 73 0.29 -7.00 15.46
CA LEU A 73 -0.90 -6.28 14.99
C LEU A 73 -1.35 -6.80 13.63
N THR A 74 -2.67 -6.91 13.46
CA THR A 74 -3.22 -7.40 12.20
C THR A 74 -3.08 -6.37 11.07
N LEU A 75 -2.82 -6.87 9.87
CA LEU A 75 -2.89 -6.07 8.63
C LEU A 75 -4.27 -6.16 7.96
N ARG A 76 -5.20 -6.92 8.54
CA ARG A 76 -6.55 -7.11 7.97
C ARG A 76 -7.53 -6.01 8.36
N LYS A 77 -7.18 -5.18 9.34
CA LYS A 77 -7.97 -4.06 9.84
C LYS A 77 -7.07 -2.83 9.98
N SER A 78 -7.65 -1.66 9.93
CA SER A 78 -6.91 -0.38 10.04
C SER A 78 -6.90 0.22 11.45
N ASN A 79 -7.31 -0.52 12.45
CA ASN A 79 -7.48 -0.05 13.84
C ASN A 79 -6.38 -0.51 14.79
N PHE A 80 -5.27 -1.02 14.30
CA PHE A 80 -4.15 -1.53 15.09
C PHE A 80 -4.55 -2.66 16.05
N ALA A 81 -5.56 -3.46 15.68
CA ALA A 81 -6.01 -4.58 16.49
C ALA A 81 -4.96 -5.70 16.52
N LEU A 82 -4.98 -6.51 17.57
CA LEU A 82 -4.14 -7.68 17.64
C LEU A 82 -4.55 -8.72 16.60
N ARG A 83 -3.58 -9.53 16.16
CA ARG A 83 -3.85 -10.65 15.27
C ARG A 83 -4.69 -11.71 15.95
N ASP A 84 -5.63 -12.27 15.22
CA ASP A 84 -6.35 -13.47 15.62
C ASP A 84 -5.51 -14.69 15.20
N LEU A 85 -4.79 -15.28 16.17
CA LEU A 85 -3.85 -16.38 15.89
C LEU A 85 -4.53 -17.67 15.40
N LEU A 86 -5.86 -17.73 15.44
CA LEU A 86 -6.62 -18.82 14.83
C LEU A 86 -6.76 -18.63 13.31
N LYS A 87 -6.57 -17.42 12.81
CA LYS A 87 -6.78 -17.05 11.41
C LYS A 87 -5.52 -16.60 10.70
N GLU A 88 -4.54 -16.09 11.43
CA GLU A 88 -3.31 -15.56 10.84
C GLU A 88 -2.11 -15.79 11.75
N LYS A 89 -0.91 -15.73 11.20
CA LYS A 89 0.35 -15.90 11.94
C LYS A 89 0.94 -14.55 12.32
N ILE A 90 1.78 -14.53 13.36
CA ILE A 90 2.55 -13.35 13.76
C ILE A 90 3.46 -12.96 12.60
N GLY A 91 3.42 -11.67 12.23
CA GLY A 91 4.25 -11.13 11.14
C GLY A 91 3.79 -11.52 9.74
N GLU A 92 2.64 -12.20 9.60
CA GLU A 92 2.13 -12.58 8.28
C GLU A 92 1.85 -11.34 7.42
N PRO A 93 2.41 -11.26 6.19
CA PRO A 93 2.16 -10.14 5.31
C PRO A 93 0.72 -10.15 4.77
N TYR A 94 0.23 -8.99 4.40
CA TYR A 94 -1.06 -8.90 3.70
C TYR A 94 -0.91 -9.42 2.28
N ASP A 95 -1.77 -10.34 1.88
CA ASP A 95 -1.73 -10.92 0.53
C ASP A 95 -2.44 -9.99 -0.46
N LEU A 96 -1.65 -9.34 -1.29
CA LEU A 96 -2.17 -8.47 -2.36
C LEU A 96 -2.35 -9.21 -3.69
N SER A 97 -2.08 -10.50 -3.75
CA SER A 97 -2.20 -11.28 -5.00
C SER A 97 -3.64 -11.30 -5.52
N VAL A 98 -4.63 -11.10 -4.65
CA VAL A 98 -6.04 -10.99 -5.05
C VAL A 98 -6.29 -9.84 -6.04
N TYR A 99 -5.42 -8.83 -6.06
CA TYR A 99 -5.52 -7.69 -6.98
C TYR A 99 -4.85 -7.94 -8.33
N ASP A 100 -4.12 -9.03 -8.49
CA ASP A 100 -3.38 -9.31 -9.74
C ASP A 100 -4.32 -9.44 -10.95
N ALA A 101 -5.56 -9.87 -10.73
CA ALA A 101 -6.59 -9.95 -11.77
C ALA A 101 -6.94 -8.58 -12.38
N TYR A 102 -6.67 -7.49 -11.67
CA TYR A 102 -6.93 -6.12 -12.13
C TYR A 102 -5.73 -5.47 -12.80
N ALA A 103 -4.57 -6.15 -12.82
CA ALA A 103 -3.37 -5.61 -13.42
C ALA A 103 -3.56 -5.44 -14.93
N PRO A 104 -3.06 -4.34 -15.50
CA PRO A 104 -3.13 -4.15 -16.95
C PRO A 104 -2.27 -5.21 -17.64
N GLU A 105 -2.71 -5.65 -18.80
CA GLU A 105 -1.92 -6.56 -19.63
C GLU A 105 -0.63 -5.87 -20.05
N GLU A 106 0.47 -6.61 -19.98
CA GLU A 106 1.73 -6.12 -20.53
C GLU A 106 1.63 -6.12 -22.05
N LYS A 107 1.90 -4.98 -22.65
CA LYS A 107 1.99 -4.91 -24.10
C LYS A 107 3.32 -5.49 -24.54
N GLU A 108 3.27 -6.54 -25.36
CA GLU A 108 4.46 -7.11 -25.97
C GLU A 108 5.14 -6.10 -26.89
N GLY A 109 6.45 -6.17 -27.00
CA GLY A 109 7.23 -5.35 -27.93
C GLY A 109 7.73 -4.02 -27.38
N LYS A 110 7.66 -3.81 -26.11
CA LYS A 110 8.30 -2.65 -25.46
C LYS A 110 9.67 -2.97 -24.92
#